data_63dcda9340f72f1ac41791ad4b890a06
#
_entry.id   63dcda9340f72f1ac41791ad4b890a06
#
_cell.length_a   1.000
_cell.length_b   1.000
_cell.length_c   1.000
_cell.angle_alpha   90.00
_cell.angle_beta   90.00
_cell.angle_gamma   90.00
#
_symmetry.space_group_name_H-M   'P 1'
#
loop_
_entity.id
_entity.type
_entity.pdbx_description
1 polymer ?
#
loop_
_entity_poly.entity_id
_entity_poly.type
_entity_poly.pdbx_seq_one_letter_code
_entity_poly.pdbx_strand_id
1 'polypeptide(L)'
;MPKYLIGLLCVVWLQVTFASGASLLEQSDKLRLSDTQKALTLFMQIERQGLSPQEKLHYRYLEAYFTTFEGDLQRTLSLYRELLDEVPASSPLKVRILTSMLGIASYSEQWGVSVELAEQLDAMLAHIADTKVLIDAYKGLLIFYNSTEQARMALTYAEKILASPDITVEQRCFALTMQNEIVMRESNTSEKQFSRAITICEAAEQPYYVASNHVHLFSFYVQNGNINKARMIFEDTQSQVEALDVAFLQSSFFAAESKFHLAMNELDMARKTSFAVISLDKAGQFLPPKIEAYAVLVEVAKQKGEYERALTLLEKQNSLKETLHSERVVKALALQQAKYDLKAKENEIALLDKKNKLLGTESDLRRQQIESALLALVFTSITVIGLLCWTYRSRKIQHKLKVLATTDSLTGCANRGYFSDIATKVLKTASRQGSPVCMLLLDLDYFKRVNDNYGHQVGDWVLREVVNAINTVSDKNCTLGRMGGEEFGMLITDADVKEGLVFAEQCREAIEMIDSSVSGHSFSVSASFGVSDTRQVGYNLDNLFSAADLALYQSKKYGRNQVYEYDQHLYSGT
;
A
#
# COMPACT_ATOMS: atom_id res chain seq x y z
N MET A 1 60.68 -63.20 38.49
CA MET A 1 59.45 -62.81 39.22
C MET A 1 58.85 -61.60 38.49
N PRO A 2 57.67 -61.73 37.86
CA PRO A 2 57.08 -60.66 37.10
C PRO A 2 56.10 -59.86 37.96
N LYS A 3 56.19 -58.56 37.87
CA LYS A 3 55.19 -57.65 38.45
C LYS A 3 54.19 -57.23 37.37
N TYR A 4 52.91 -57.50 37.63
CA TYR A 4 51.76 -57.08 36.81
C TYR A 4 51.60 -55.58 36.82
N LEU A 5 51.53 -54.95 35.64
CA LEU A 5 51.11 -53.59 35.44
C LEU A 5 49.69 -53.63 34.92
N ILE A 6 48.75 -53.32 35.80
CA ILE A 6 47.31 -53.14 35.43
C ILE A 6 47.19 -51.76 34.82
N GLY A 7 47.01 -51.72 33.50
CA GLY A 7 46.69 -50.51 32.79
C GLY A 7 45.25 -50.10 33.02
N LEU A 8 45.04 -48.95 33.66
CA LEU A 8 43.75 -48.28 33.79
C LEU A 8 43.38 -47.66 32.44
N LEU A 9 42.52 -48.31 31.68
CA LEU A 9 41.85 -47.73 30.52
C LEU A 9 40.78 -46.76 31.03
N CYS A 10 41.13 -45.46 31.13
CA CYS A 10 40.15 -44.41 31.24
C CYS A 10 39.39 -44.29 29.90
N VAL A 11 38.23 -44.93 29.84
CA VAL A 11 37.24 -44.66 28.80
C VAL A 11 36.65 -43.31 29.11
N VAL A 12 37.20 -42.30 28.45
CA VAL A 12 36.59 -40.98 28.40
C VAL A 12 35.35 -41.12 27.51
N TRP A 13 34.21 -41.28 28.15
CA TRP A 13 32.90 -41.08 27.52
C TRP A 13 32.81 -39.62 27.17
N LEU A 14 33.07 -39.26 25.90
CA LEU A 14 32.55 -38.02 25.36
C LEU A 14 31.02 -38.12 25.42
N GLN A 15 30.46 -37.52 26.43
CA GLN A 15 29.03 -37.19 26.42
C GLN A 15 28.83 -36.11 25.33
N VAL A 16 28.61 -36.57 24.12
CA VAL A 16 27.97 -35.72 23.13
C VAL A 16 26.54 -35.49 23.67
N THR A 17 26.36 -34.40 24.40
CA THR A 17 25.05 -33.92 24.76
C THR A 17 24.35 -33.56 23.45
N PHE A 18 23.59 -34.51 22.90
CA PHE A 18 22.61 -34.17 21.87
C PHE A 18 21.68 -33.13 22.48
N ALA A 19 21.68 -31.92 21.92
CA ALA A 19 20.73 -30.90 22.34
C ALA A 19 19.31 -31.49 22.22
N SER A 20 18.50 -31.33 23.27
CA SER A 20 17.12 -31.82 23.23
C SER A 20 16.39 -31.15 22.08
N GLY A 21 15.38 -31.82 21.49
CA GLY A 21 14.57 -31.25 20.41
C GLY A 21 14.01 -29.88 20.78
N ALA A 22 13.64 -29.67 22.04
CA ALA A 22 13.20 -28.38 22.58
C ALA A 22 14.29 -27.30 22.51
N SER A 23 15.55 -27.64 22.84
CA SER A 23 16.68 -26.71 22.78
C SER A 23 17.03 -26.33 21.32
N LEU A 24 16.96 -27.26 20.37
CA LEU A 24 17.17 -27.00 18.95
C LEU A 24 16.06 -26.13 18.38
N LEU A 25 14.82 -26.35 18.81
CA LEU A 25 13.67 -25.55 18.41
C LEU A 25 13.83 -24.07 18.83
N GLU A 26 14.22 -23.84 20.09
CA GLU A 26 14.45 -22.50 20.59
C GLU A 26 15.63 -21.80 19.91
N GLN A 27 16.73 -22.53 19.66
CA GLN A 27 17.89 -21.98 18.95
C GLN A 27 17.56 -21.62 17.49
N SER A 28 16.84 -22.51 16.80
CA SER A 28 16.38 -22.26 15.44
C SER A 28 15.47 -21.01 15.39
N ASP A 29 14.54 -20.88 16.34
CA ASP A 29 13.65 -19.73 16.42
C ASP A 29 14.39 -18.40 16.67
N LYS A 30 15.41 -18.39 17.55
CA LYS A 30 16.23 -17.21 17.81
C LYS A 30 17.03 -16.75 16.58
N LEU A 31 17.52 -17.70 15.81
CA LEU A 31 18.39 -17.42 14.66
C LEU A 31 17.64 -17.14 13.37
N ARG A 32 16.31 -17.43 13.29
CA ARG A 32 15.55 -17.37 12.03
C ARG A 32 15.61 -16.03 11.29
N LEU A 33 15.77 -14.93 12.02
CA LEU A 33 15.82 -13.57 11.45
C LEU A 33 17.26 -13.07 11.22
N SER A 34 18.24 -13.56 12.01
CA SER A 34 19.63 -13.10 11.93
C SER A 34 20.52 -14.01 11.08
N ASP A 35 20.27 -15.32 11.09
CA ASP A 35 21.01 -16.34 10.34
C ASP A 35 20.05 -17.47 9.91
N THR A 36 19.26 -17.18 8.89
CA THR A 36 18.20 -18.08 8.40
C THR A 36 18.75 -19.44 7.96
N GLN A 37 19.94 -19.48 7.36
CA GLN A 37 20.57 -20.72 6.88
C GLN A 37 20.95 -21.65 8.05
N LYS A 38 21.56 -21.08 9.10
CA LYS A 38 21.88 -21.81 10.32
C LYS A 38 20.65 -22.24 11.07
N ALA A 39 19.62 -21.37 11.15
CA ALA A 39 18.34 -21.70 11.76
C ALA A 39 17.66 -22.87 11.06
N LEU A 40 17.61 -22.91 9.73
CA LEU A 40 17.10 -24.01 8.93
C LEU A 40 17.88 -25.31 9.17
N THR A 41 19.21 -25.22 9.24
CA THR A 41 20.07 -26.38 9.53
C THR A 41 19.76 -26.99 10.90
N LEU A 42 19.55 -26.16 11.92
CA LEU A 42 19.13 -26.61 13.26
C LEU A 42 17.72 -27.20 13.23
N PHE A 43 16.80 -26.57 12.52
CA PHE A 43 15.42 -27.03 12.39
C PHE A 43 15.33 -28.44 11.78
N MET A 44 16.13 -28.74 10.76
CA MET A 44 16.17 -30.05 10.12
C MET A 44 16.68 -31.18 11.03
N GLN A 45 17.35 -30.85 12.14
CA GLN A 45 17.86 -31.84 13.12
C GLN A 45 16.83 -32.18 14.19
N ILE A 46 15.64 -31.52 14.22
CA ILE A 46 14.65 -31.70 15.27
C ILE A 46 13.83 -32.97 15.02
N GLU A 47 13.85 -33.88 15.98
CA GLU A 47 12.99 -35.08 15.97
C GLU A 47 11.61 -34.74 16.51
N ARG A 48 10.55 -34.91 15.68
CA ARG A 48 9.16 -34.59 16.05
C ARG A 48 8.58 -35.43 17.18
N GLN A 49 9.08 -36.67 17.38
CA GLN A 49 8.49 -37.64 18.30
C GLN A 49 8.69 -37.28 19.78
N GLY A 50 9.73 -36.51 20.11
CA GLY A 50 10.07 -36.13 21.48
C GLY A 50 9.46 -34.79 21.95
N LEU A 51 8.68 -34.09 21.11
CA LEU A 51 8.15 -32.77 21.41
C LEU A 51 6.83 -32.83 22.17
N SER A 52 6.70 -31.96 23.18
CA SER A 52 5.43 -31.72 23.90
C SER A 52 4.37 -31.12 22.95
N PRO A 53 3.08 -31.10 23.32
CA PRO A 53 2.03 -30.51 22.51
C PRO A 53 2.29 -29.02 22.13
N GLN A 54 2.82 -28.23 23.05
CA GLN A 54 3.16 -26.81 22.78
C GLN A 54 4.35 -26.69 21.86
N GLU A 55 5.38 -27.50 22.02
CA GLU A 55 6.55 -27.53 21.15
C GLU A 55 6.19 -28.01 19.74
N LYS A 56 5.21 -28.90 19.59
CA LYS A 56 4.69 -29.33 18.29
C LYS A 56 4.02 -28.16 17.54
N LEU A 57 3.25 -27.31 18.22
CA LEU A 57 2.69 -26.11 17.61
C LEU A 57 3.79 -25.12 17.19
N HIS A 58 4.81 -24.94 18.04
CA HIS A 58 5.96 -24.09 17.72
C HIS A 58 6.79 -24.67 16.57
N TYR A 59 6.99 -25.99 16.52
CA TYR A 59 7.64 -26.66 15.39
C TYR A 59 6.90 -26.39 14.07
N ARG A 60 5.57 -26.55 14.05
CA ARG A 60 4.73 -26.29 12.87
C ARG A 60 4.78 -24.81 12.46
N TYR A 61 4.89 -23.90 13.42
CA TYR A 61 5.12 -22.48 13.11
C TYR A 61 6.42 -22.26 12.36
N LEU A 62 7.52 -22.87 12.81
CA LEU A 62 8.82 -22.76 12.14
C LEU A 62 8.82 -23.52 10.79
N GLU A 63 8.14 -24.64 10.68
CA GLU A 63 7.94 -25.35 9.42
C GLU A 63 7.28 -24.43 8.37
N ALA A 64 6.17 -23.79 8.72
CA ALA A 64 5.53 -22.81 7.87
C ALA A 64 6.45 -21.60 7.55
N TYR A 65 7.21 -21.11 8.53
CA TYR A 65 8.17 -20.04 8.35
C TYR A 65 9.24 -20.39 7.30
N PHE A 66 9.86 -21.57 7.41
CA PHE A 66 10.90 -21.98 6.46
C PHE A 66 10.35 -22.33 5.08
N THR A 67 9.11 -22.82 4.97
CA THR A 67 8.43 -23.04 3.68
C THR A 67 8.29 -21.73 2.88
N THR A 68 8.26 -20.57 3.53
CA THR A 68 8.26 -19.27 2.86
C THR A 68 9.45 -19.09 1.91
N PHE A 69 10.61 -19.63 2.27
CA PHE A 69 11.85 -19.52 1.48
C PHE A 69 11.92 -20.52 0.30
N GLU A 70 11.00 -21.49 0.26
CA GLU A 70 10.82 -22.37 -0.91
C GLU A 70 10.08 -21.67 -2.05
N GLY A 71 9.50 -20.47 -1.78
CA GLY A 71 8.80 -19.65 -2.78
C GLY A 71 7.31 -19.97 -2.94
N ASP A 72 6.79 -21.01 -2.28
CA ASP A 72 5.36 -21.34 -2.29
C ASP A 72 4.61 -20.62 -1.16
N LEU A 73 4.33 -19.33 -1.40
CA LEU A 73 3.64 -18.48 -0.41
C LEU A 73 2.20 -18.91 -0.14
N GLN A 74 1.53 -19.54 -1.10
CA GLN A 74 0.16 -20.04 -0.92
C GLN A 74 0.14 -21.23 0.05
N ARG A 75 1.06 -22.16 -0.12
CA ARG A 75 1.24 -23.29 0.80
C ARG A 75 1.60 -22.80 2.19
N THR A 76 2.50 -21.83 2.30
CA THR A 76 2.86 -21.23 3.60
C THR A 76 1.64 -20.65 4.32
N LEU A 77 0.81 -19.87 3.62
CA LEU A 77 -0.40 -19.29 4.21
C LEU A 77 -1.42 -20.36 4.62
N SER A 78 -1.54 -21.49 3.89
CA SER A 78 -2.42 -22.59 4.29
C SER A 78 -1.93 -23.28 5.56
N LEU A 79 -0.62 -23.54 5.68
CA LEU A 79 -0.02 -24.11 6.90
C LEU A 79 -0.26 -23.23 8.13
N TYR A 80 -0.11 -21.92 7.99
CA TYR A 80 -0.39 -20.98 9.06
C TYR A 80 -1.88 -20.94 9.42
N ARG A 81 -2.81 -21.00 8.44
CA ARG A 81 -4.27 -21.05 8.73
C ARG A 81 -4.64 -22.29 9.53
N GLU A 82 -4.19 -23.46 9.10
CA GLU A 82 -4.41 -24.70 9.84
C GLU A 82 -3.89 -24.61 11.28
N LEU A 83 -2.69 -24.04 11.45
CA LEU A 83 -2.11 -23.86 12.77
C LEU A 83 -2.88 -22.84 13.62
N LEU A 84 -3.40 -21.79 13.02
CA LEU A 84 -4.16 -20.73 13.70
C LEU A 84 -5.43 -21.25 14.37
N ASP A 85 -6.09 -22.25 13.76
CA ASP A 85 -7.30 -22.89 14.28
C ASP A 85 -7.01 -23.75 15.52
N GLU A 86 -5.78 -24.28 15.65
CA GLU A 86 -5.38 -25.15 16.77
C GLU A 86 -4.78 -24.37 17.95
N VAL A 87 -4.30 -23.13 17.69
CA VAL A 87 -3.63 -22.33 18.72
C VAL A 87 -4.66 -21.58 19.58
N PRO A 88 -4.58 -21.67 20.94
CA PRO A 88 -5.48 -20.94 21.83
C PRO A 88 -5.48 -19.43 21.57
N ALA A 89 -6.64 -18.79 21.73
CA ALA A 89 -6.81 -17.36 21.47
C ALA A 89 -5.86 -16.46 22.29
N SER A 90 -5.52 -16.88 23.52
CA SER A 90 -4.61 -16.14 24.41
C SER A 90 -3.12 -16.46 24.21
N SER A 91 -2.78 -17.35 23.28
CA SER A 91 -1.39 -17.77 23.07
C SER A 91 -0.55 -16.68 22.38
N PRO A 92 0.66 -16.37 22.88
CA PRO A 92 1.62 -15.53 22.17
C PRO A 92 1.94 -16.01 20.74
N LEU A 93 1.88 -17.32 20.53
CA LEU A 93 2.11 -17.92 19.21
C LEU A 93 1.06 -17.47 18.19
N LYS A 94 -0.19 -17.23 18.60
CA LYS A 94 -1.24 -16.72 17.72
C LYS A 94 -0.88 -15.36 17.13
N VAL A 95 -0.37 -14.46 17.93
CA VAL A 95 0.12 -13.13 17.48
C VAL A 95 1.26 -13.29 16.48
N ARG A 96 2.20 -14.18 16.75
CA ARG A 96 3.33 -14.45 15.86
C ARG A 96 2.88 -15.01 14.50
N ILE A 97 1.92 -15.92 14.51
CA ILE A 97 1.32 -16.48 13.27
C ILE A 97 0.67 -15.36 12.47
N LEU A 98 -0.21 -14.57 13.09
CA LEU A 98 -0.91 -13.47 12.42
C LEU A 98 0.08 -12.44 11.83
N THR A 99 1.14 -12.10 12.57
CA THR A 99 2.20 -11.20 12.11
C THR A 99 2.95 -11.76 10.89
N SER A 100 3.28 -13.07 10.92
CA SER A 100 3.95 -13.74 9.79
C SER A 100 3.04 -13.82 8.56
N MET A 101 1.77 -14.19 8.76
CA MET A 101 0.77 -14.22 7.68
C MET A 101 0.55 -12.83 7.08
N LEU A 102 0.47 -11.79 7.92
CA LEU A 102 0.32 -10.41 7.48
C LEU A 102 1.49 -9.98 6.58
N GLY A 103 2.72 -10.31 6.97
CA GLY A 103 3.91 -10.03 6.17
C GLY A 103 3.87 -10.73 4.81
N ILE A 104 3.55 -12.02 4.78
CA ILE A 104 3.46 -12.81 3.55
C ILE A 104 2.32 -12.32 2.64
N ALA A 105 1.14 -12.09 3.19
CA ALA A 105 -0.02 -11.62 2.43
C ALA A 105 0.23 -10.23 1.84
N SER A 106 0.91 -9.35 2.59
CA SER A 106 1.29 -8.01 2.11
C SER A 106 2.33 -8.08 0.99
N TYR A 107 3.32 -8.97 1.12
CA TYR A 107 4.34 -9.17 0.10
C TYR A 107 3.76 -9.78 -1.19
N SER A 108 2.81 -10.70 -1.06
CA SER A 108 2.13 -11.35 -2.20
C SER A 108 0.93 -10.55 -2.72
N GLU A 109 0.77 -9.30 -2.30
CA GLU A 109 -0.28 -8.37 -2.73
C GLU A 109 -1.72 -8.88 -2.51
N GLN A 110 -1.91 -9.80 -1.57
CA GLN A 110 -3.22 -10.29 -1.17
C GLN A 110 -3.90 -9.30 -0.22
N TRP A 111 -4.22 -8.11 -0.72
CA TRP A 111 -4.65 -6.96 0.09
C TRP A 111 -5.88 -7.23 0.94
N GLY A 112 -6.84 -8.03 0.42
CA GLY A 112 -8.02 -8.46 1.19
C GLY A 112 -7.64 -9.21 2.47
N VAL A 113 -6.77 -10.21 2.32
CA VAL A 113 -6.25 -11.02 3.43
C VAL A 113 -5.40 -10.17 4.38
N SER A 114 -4.55 -9.30 3.84
CA SER A 114 -3.69 -8.42 4.65
C SER A 114 -4.49 -7.47 5.54
N VAL A 115 -5.56 -6.88 5.02
CA VAL A 115 -6.44 -5.99 5.81
C VAL A 115 -7.14 -6.76 6.91
N GLU A 116 -7.68 -7.94 6.60
CA GLU A 116 -8.34 -8.80 7.59
C GLU A 116 -7.38 -9.19 8.72
N LEU A 117 -6.16 -9.63 8.38
CA LEU A 117 -5.13 -9.98 9.35
C LEU A 117 -4.67 -8.79 10.19
N ALA A 118 -4.53 -7.61 9.57
CA ALA A 118 -4.14 -6.39 10.28
C ALA A 118 -5.21 -5.97 11.31
N GLU A 119 -6.50 -6.05 10.95
CA GLU A 119 -7.59 -5.76 11.89
C GLU A 119 -7.71 -6.80 12.99
N GLN A 120 -7.55 -8.09 12.67
CA GLN A 120 -7.49 -9.14 13.70
C GLN A 120 -6.35 -8.91 14.68
N LEU A 121 -5.16 -8.55 14.18
CA LEU A 121 -4.00 -8.26 15.00
C LEU A 121 -4.21 -7.01 15.86
N ASP A 122 -4.76 -5.94 15.29
CA ASP A 122 -5.06 -4.70 16.01
C ASP A 122 -6.09 -4.90 17.13
N ALA A 123 -7.14 -5.69 16.87
CA ALA A 123 -8.16 -6.04 17.86
C ALA A 123 -7.58 -6.83 19.04
N MET A 124 -6.51 -7.61 18.83
CA MET A 124 -5.86 -8.39 19.90
C MET A 124 -4.94 -7.53 20.78
N LEU A 125 -4.47 -6.36 20.33
CA LEU A 125 -3.46 -5.55 21.04
C LEU A 125 -3.84 -5.25 22.49
N ALA A 126 -5.11 -4.95 22.75
CA ALA A 126 -5.59 -4.61 24.09
C ALA A 126 -5.53 -5.80 25.09
N HIS A 127 -5.39 -7.02 24.59
CA HIS A 127 -5.40 -8.26 25.38
C HIS A 127 -4.00 -8.89 25.51
N ILE A 128 -2.98 -8.31 24.88
CA ILE A 128 -1.59 -8.78 24.95
C ILE A 128 -0.91 -8.20 26.19
N ALA A 129 -0.66 -9.05 27.19
CA ALA A 129 0.02 -8.65 28.42
C ALA A 129 1.56 -8.66 28.29
N ASP A 130 2.12 -9.51 27.42
CA ASP A 130 3.55 -9.63 27.16
C ASP A 130 4.05 -8.50 26.26
N THR A 131 4.87 -7.63 26.79
CA THR A 131 5.43 -6.46 26.07
C THR A 131 6.23 -6.87 24.83
N LYS A 132 6.95 -8.00 24.85
CA LYS A 132 7.72 -8.46 23.67
C LYS A 132 6.80 -8.85 22.52
N VAL A 133 5.75 -9.62 22.85
CA VAL A 133 4.73 -10.04 21.88
C VAL A 133 3.97 -8.83 21.33
N LEU A 134 3.68 -7.86 22.19
CA LEU A 134 3.03 -6.60 21.80
C LEU A 134 3.89 -5.78 20.82
N ILE A 135 5.19 -5.68 21.08
CA ILE A 135 6.12 -5.00 20.17
C ILE A 135 6.21 -5.75 18.82
N ASP A 136 6.23 -7.07 18.82
CA ASP A 136 6.23 -7.84 17.57
C ASP A 136 4.94 -7.63 16.75
N ALA A 137 3.80 -7.51 17.41
CA ALA A 137 2.54 -7.12 16.76
C ALA A 137 2.62 -5.70 16.16
N TYR A 138 3.14 -4.73 16.93
CA TYR A 138 3.32 -3.37 16.42
C TYR A 138 4.27 -3.32 15.22
N LYS A 139 5.35 -4.12 15.20
CA LYS A 139 6.25 -4.22 14.05
C LYS A 139 5.51 -4.74 12.80
N GLY A 140 4.71 -5.79 12.94
CA GLY A 140 3.91 -6.32 11.83
C GLY A 140 2.96 -5.27 11.25
N LEU A 141 2.24 -4.56 12.12
CA LEU A 141 1.33 -3.48 11.72
C LEU A 141 2.08 -2.28 11.11
N LEU A 142 3.22 -1.90 11.68
CA LEU A 142 4.08 -0.85 11.11
C LEU A 142 4.51 -1.19 9.68
N ILE A 143 5.01 -2.40 9.46
CA ILE A 143 5.43 -2.87 8.13
C ILE A 143 4.25 -2.86 7.16
N PHE A 144 3.09 -3.38 7.57
CA PHE A 144 1.88 -3.40 6.75
C PHE A 144 1.44 -1.98 6.35
N TYR A 145 1.29 -1.07 7.31
CA TYR A 145 0.85 0.30 7.02
C TYR A 145 1.89 1.08 6.21
N ASN A 146 3.19 0.80 6.41
CA ASN A 146 4.24 1.37 5.58
C ASN A 146 4.19 0.85 4.13
N SER A 147 4.02 -0.46 3.94
CA SER A 147 3.91 -1.07 2.60
C SER A 147 2.66 -0.63 1.84
N THR A 148 1.60 -0.26 2.56
CA THR A 148 0.35 0.26 1.99
C THR A 148 0.30 1.78 1.87
N GLU A 149 1.42 2.45 2.10
CA GLU A 149 1.59 3.92 2.03
C GLU A 149 0.61 4.69 2.96
N GLN A 150 0.18 4.07 4.04
CA GLN A 150 -0.65 4.69 5.08
C GLN A 150 0.25 5.33 6.16
N ALA A 151 1.02 6.36 5.79
CA ALA A 151 2.07 6.97 6.60
C ALA A 151 1.63 7.30 8.03
N ARG A 152 0.44 7.88 8.20
CA ARG A 152 -0.08 8.25 9.54
C ARG A 152 -0.22 7.05 10.46
N MET A 153 -0.77 5.94 9.96
CA MET A 153 -0.93 4.72 10.76
C MET A 153 0.42 4.08 11.05
N ALA A 154 1.29 4.02 10.05
CA ALA A 154 2.64 3.50 10.23
C ALA A 154 3.41 4.28 11.29
N LEU A 155 3.40 5.62 11.26
CA LEU A 155 4.01 6.46 12.29
C LEU A 155 3.44 6.21 13.68
N THR A 156 2.13 6.04 13.81
CA THR A 156 1.48 5.71 15.09
C THR A 156 2.06 4.42 15.70
N TYR A 157 2.29 3.38 14.90
CA TYR A 157 2.87 2.13 15.41
C TYR A 157 4.37 2.26 15.69
N ALA A 158 5.12 3.04 14.91
CA ALA A 158 6.51 3.36 15.22
C ALA A 158 6.62 4.07 16.59
N GLU A 159 5.76 5.05 16.85
CA GLU A 159 5.69 5.76 18.13
C GLU A 159 5.30 4.84 19.29
N LYS A 160 4.34 3.94 19.10
CA LYS A 160 3.98 2.93 20.10
C LYS A 160 5.15 2.01 20.45
N ILE A 161 5.94 1.57 19.47
CA ILE A 161 7.17 0.80 19.71
C ILE A 161 8.15 1.63 20.52
N LEU A 162 8.42 2.88 20.12
CA LEU A 162 9.40 3.76 20.77
C LEU A 162 9.01 4.16 22.20
N ALA A 163 7.71 4.21 22.49
CA ALA A 163 7.15 4.51 23.81
C ALA A 163 7.01 3.26 24.71
N SER A 164 7.20 2.04 24.18
CA SER A 164 7.05 0.81 24.96
C SER A 164 8.12 0.71 26.05
N PRO A 165 7.77 0.29 27.28
CA PRO A 165 8.74 -0.04 28.30
C PRO A 165 9.59 -1.24 27.83
N ASP A 166 10.81 -1.33 28.33
CA ASP A 166 11.73 -2.46 28.09
C ASP A 166 12.05 -2.74 26.61
N ILE A 167 11.92 -1.72 25.74
CA ILE A 167 12.30 -1.81 24.34
C ILE A 167 13.80 -2.07 24.20
N THR A 168 14.18 -3.09 23.43
CA THR A 168 15.60 -3.37 23.15
C THR A 168 16.21 -2.33 22.21
N VAL A 169 17.55 -2.26 22.18
CA VAL A 169 18.26 -1.33 21.28
C VAL A 169 17.96 -1.67 19.81
N GLU A 170 17.86 -2.95 19.46
CA GLU A 170 17.51 -3.43 18.11
C GLU A 170 16.10 -3.02 17.70
N GLN A 171 15.13 -3.14 18.62
CA GLN A 171 13.74 -2.73 18.36
C GLN A 171 13.64 -1.21 18.19
N ARG A 172 14.42 -0.45 18.97
CA ARG A 172 14.50 1.00 18.84
C ARG A 172 15.15 1.42 17.52
N CYS A 173 16.23 0.74 17.13
CA CYS A 173 16.87 0.93 15.82
C CYS A 173 15.87 0.71 14.68
N PHE A 174 15.18 -0.42 14.66
CA PHE A 174 14.16 -0.74 13.67
C PHE A 174 13.08 0.36 13.58
N ALA A 175 12.48 0.74 14.72
CA ALA A 175 11.40 1.71 14.74
C ALA A 175 11.82 3.10 14.25
N LEU A 176 13.03 3.55 14.62
CA LEU A 176 13.58 4.84 14.16
C LEU A 176 13.90 4.81 12.66
N THR A 177 14.44 3.70 12.14
CA THR A 177 14.71 3.57 10.70
C THR A 177 13.42 3.62 9.89
N MET A 178 12.41 2.87 10.30
CA MET A 178 11.09 2.90 9.65
C MET A 178 10.44 4.29 9.73
N GLN A 179 10.54 4.95 10.89
CA GLN A 179 10.05 6.32 11.05
C GLN A 179 10.74 7.28 10.08
N ASN A 180 12.07 7.21 9.96
CA ASN A 180 12.85 8.03 9.04
C ASN A 180 12.48 7.79 7.58
N GLU A 181 12.30 6.53 7.17
CA GLU A 181 11.86 6.16 5.83
C GLU A 181 10.49 6.78 5.48
N ILE A 182 9.53 6.70 6.41
CA ILE A 182 8.18 7.23 6.21
C ILE A 182 8.21 8.75 6.10
N VAL A 183 8.88 9.42 7.06
CA VAL A 183 8.92 10.89 7.13
C VAL A 183 9.71 11.49 5.96
N MET A 184 10.71 10.77 5.44
CA MET A 184 11.46 11.19 4.26
C MET A 184 10.56 11.27 3.01
N ARG A 185 9.62 10.35 2.85
CA ARG A 185 8.63 10.40 1.77
C ARG A 185 7.67 11.59 1.88
N GLU A 186 7.39 12.04 3.10
CA GLU A 186 6.51 13.17 3.42
C GLU A 186 7.24 14.54 3.38
N SER A 187 8.55 14.57 3.08
CA SER A 187 9.37 15.78 3.02
C SER A 187 9.47 16.58 4.34
N ASN A 188 9.34 15.92 5.48
CA ASN A 188 9.36 16.54 6.81
C ASN A 188 10.46 15.92 7.69
N THR A 189 11.70 15.88 7.20
CA THR A 189 12.84 15.27 7.89
C THR A 189 13.89 16.29 8.30
N SER A 190 14.70 15.91 9.29
CA SER A 190 15.88 16.66 9.72
C SER A 190 17.09 15.75 9.84
N GLU A 191 18.27 16.31 9.59
CA GLU A 191 19.57 15.63 9.76
C GLU A 191 19.69 14.92 11.12
N LYS A 192 19.20 15.55 12.20
CA LYS A 192 19.29 15.02 13.57
C LYS A 192 18.55 13.68 13.74
N GLN A 193 17.46 13.47 13.01
CA GLN A 193 16.70 12.22 13.08
C GLN A 193 17.50 11.05 12.54
N PHE A 194 18.16 11.22 11.40
CA PHE A 194 19.02 10.20 10.79
C PHE A 194 20.24 9.91 11.68
N SER A 195 20.96 10.95 12.13
CA SER A 195 22.12 10.78 13.00
C SER A 195 21.79 10.03 14.28
N ARG A 196 20.64 10.34 14.91
CA ARG A 196 20.15 9.60 16.07
C ARG A 196 19.90 8.13 15.77
N ALA A 197 19.27 7.82 14.63
CA ALA A 197 18.99 6.45 14.24
C ALA A 197 20.28 5.67 13.95
N ILE A 198 21.24 6.29 13.25
CA ILE A 198 22.56 5.70 12.97
C ILE A 198 23.23 5.29 14.28
N THR A 199 23.42 6.22 15.23
CA THR A 199 24.07 5.92 16.52
C THR A 199 23.39 4.77 17.27
N ILE A 200 22.06 4.71 17.26
CA ILE A 200 21.31 3.65 17.95
C ILE A 200 21.46 2.31 17.21
N CYS A 201 21.45 2.33 15.88
CA CYS A 201 21.60 1.12 15.06
C CYS A 201 23.02 0.56 15.10
N GLU A 202 24.05 1.40 15.23
CA GLU A 202 25.44 0.98 15.50
C GLU A 202 25.54 0.27 16.85
N ALA A 203 24.96 0.86 17.90
CA ALA A 203 24.93 0.25 19.24
C ALA A 203 24.10 -1.07 19.27
N ALA A 204 23.20 -1.25 18.33
CA ALA A 204 22.40 -2.46 18.17
C ALA A 204 23.08 -3.52 17.28
N GLU A 205 24.28 -3.25 16.75
CA GLU A 205 24.98 -4.13 15.80
C GLU A 205 24.10 -4.55 14.60
N GLN A 206 23.32 -3.57 14.02
CA GLN A 206 22.39 -3.80 12.94
C GLN A 206 22.88 -3.14 11.63
N PRO A 207 23.83 -3.76 10.91
CA PRO A 207 24.52 -3.13 9.78
C PRO A 207 23.57 -2.71 8.65
N TYR A 208 22.49 -3.47 8.39
CA TYR A 208 21.51 -3.13 7.39
C TYR A 208 20.80 -1.79 7.72
N TYR A 209 20.36 -1.60 8.96
CA TYR A 209 19.68 -0.36 9.35
C TYR A 209 20.64 0.82 9.47
N VAL A 210 21.89 0.59 9.84
CA VAL A 210 22.95 1.61 9.80
C VAL A 210 23.10 2.12 8.38
N ALA A 211 23.38 1.24 7.42
CA ALA A 211 23.54 1.59 6.02
C ALA A 211 22.28 2.23 5.41
N SER A 212 21.09 1.73 5.75
CA SER A 212 19.82 2.32 5.31
C SER A 212 19.68 3.79 5.75
N ASN A 213 19.97 4.09 7.03
CA ASN A 213 19.92 5.47 7.52
C ASN A 213 21.01 6.35 6.92
N HIS A 214 22.20 5.82 6.62
CA HIS A 214 23.24 6.54 5.87
C HIS A 214 22.79 6.87 4.44
N VAL A 215 22.17 5.93 3.73
CA VAL A 215 21.59 6.17 2.40
C VAL A 215 20.50 7.24 2.45
N HIS A 216 19.62 7.20 3.45
CA HIS A 216 18.61 8.24 3.64
C HIS A 216 19.22 9.60 3.95
N LEU A 217 20.23 9.67 4.83
CA LEU A 217 20.94 10.90 5.17
C LEU A 217 21.68 11.48 3.94
N PHE A 218 22.33 10.61 3.18
CA PHE A 218 23.00 10.99 1.92
C PHE A 218 21.98 11.56 0.92
N SER A 219 20.88 10.84 0.70
CA SER A 219 19.79 11.31 -0.17
C SER A 219 19.20 12.63 0.30
N PHE A 220 19.02 12.81 1.62
CA PHE A 220 18.56 14.06 2.22
C PHE A 220 19.51 15.21 1.92
N TYR A 221 20.82 15.04 2.06
CA TYR A 221 21.79 16.09 1.74
C TYR A 221 21.79 16.43 0.25
N VAL A 222 21.74 15.42 -0.63
CA VAL A 222 21.70 15.62 -2.08
C VAL A 222 20.43 16.38 -2.49
N GLN A 223 19.27 15.98 -1.98
CA GLN A 223 17.98 16.61 -2.30
C GLN A 223 17.90 18.06 -1.82
N ASN A 224 18.54 18.38 -0.70
CA ASN A 224 18.57 19.73 -0.14
C ASN A 224 19.74 20.58 -0.67
N GLY A 225 20.49 20.10 -1.66
CA GLY A 225 21.63 20.82 -2.24
C GLY A 225 22.85 20.96 -1.33
N ASN A 226 22.88 20.22 -0.21
CA ASN A 226 23.99 20.21 0.74
C ASN A 226 25.12 19.29 0.27
N ILE A 227 25.64 19.54 -0.95
CA ILE A 227 26.59 18.66 -1.64
C ILE A 227 27.88 18.44 -0.83
N ASN A 228 28.34 19.46 -0.10
CA ASN A 228 29.53 19.31 0.75
C ASN A 228 29.31 18.29 1.88
N LYS A 229 28.14 18.30 2.53
CA LYS A 229 27.81 17.30 3.55
C LYS A 229 27.61 15.90 2.94
N ALA A 230 26.96 15.81 1.79
CA ALA A 230 26.84 14.56 1.06
C ALA A 230 28.22 13.96 0.76
N ARG A 231 29.16 14.77 0.28
CA ARG A 231 30.55 14.32 -0.01
C ARG A 231 31.27 13.77 1.22
N MET A 232 31.04 14.36 2.40
CA MET A 232 31.69 13.90 3.65
C MET A 232 31.32 12.48 4.05
N ILE A 233 30.10 12.02 3.72
CA ILE A 233 29.62 10.70 4.12
C ILE A 233 29.57 9.71 2.95
N PHE A 234 29.97 10.13 1.75
CA PHE A 234 29.82 9.35 0.51
C PHE A 234 30.59 8.02 0.57
N GLU A 235 31.91 8.07 0.82
CA GLU A 235 32.78 6.88 0.81
C GLU A 235 32.37 5.86 1.88
N ASP A 236 32.04 6.34 3.08
CA ASP A 236 31.59 5.48 4.17
C ASP A 236 30.24 4.83 3.84
N THR A 237 29.28 5.60 3.32
CA THR A 237 27.98 5.07 2.89
C THR A 237 28.13 4.03 1.77
N GLN A 238 28.97 4.30 0.79
CA GLN A 238 29.26 3.37 -0.31
C GLN A 238 29.81 2.05 0.22
N SER A 239 30.84 2.11 1.07
CA SER A 239 31.48 0.93 1.64
C SER A 239 30.47 0.05 2.43
N GLN A 240 29.61 0.67 3.22
CA GLN A 240 28.57 -0.03 3.99
C GLN A 240 27.55 -0.73 3.06
N VAL A 241 27.12 -0.05 2.00
CA VAL A 241 26.15 -0.59 1.03
C VAL A 241 26.75 -1.75 0.23
N GLU A 242 28.00 -1.64 -0.21
CA GLU A 242 28.71 -2.69 -0.94
C GLU A 242 28.94 -3.94 -0.07
N ALA A 243 29.28 -3.75 1.21
CA ALA A 243 29.51 -4.85 2.15
C ALA A 243 28.27 -5.71 2.42
N LEU A 244 27.06 -5.15 2.29
CA LEU A 244 25.81 -5.85 2.57
C LEU A 244 25.25 -6.63 1.38
N ASP A 245 25.60 -6.24 0.15
CA ASP A 245 25.11 -6.83 -1.12
C ASP A 245 23.57 -6.97 -1.20
N VAL A 246 22.83 -5.97 -0.71
CA VAL A 246 21.37 -5.92 -0.75
C VAL A 246 20.90 -5.05 -1.92
N ALA A 247 20.36 -5.68 -2.95
CA ALA A 247 20.03 -5.04 -4.22
C ALA A 247 19.11 -3.79 -4.08
N PHE A 248 18.12 -3.82 -3.19
CA PHE A 248 17.25 -2.67 -2.93
C PHE A 248 18.02 -1.48 -2.36
N LEU A 249 18.90 -1.75 -1.39
CA LEU A 249 19.71 -0.71 -0.75
C LEU A 249 20.72 -0.12 -1.73
N GLN A 250 21.37 -0.97 -2.52
CA GLN A 250 22.26 -0.56 -3.61
C GLN A 250 21.54 0.31 -4.65
N SER A 251 20.34 -0.11 -5.05
CA SER A 251 19.53 0.65 -6.01
C SER A 251 19.18 2.05 -5.49
N SER A 252 18.80 2.15 -4.22
CA SER A 252 18.48 3.42 -3.57
C SER A 252 19.69 4.33 -3.43
N PHE A 253 20.84 3.76 -3.05
CA PHE A 253 22.10 4.49 -2.94
C PHE A 253 22.55 5.01 -4.31
N PHE A 254 22.62 4.16 -5.34
CA PHE A 254 23.05 4.57 -6.68
C PHE A 254 22.13 5.61 -7.31
N ALA A 255 20.82 5.58 -7.00
CA ALA A 255 19.91 6.63 -7.43
C ALA A 255 20.26 7.98 -6.79
N ALA A 256 20.57 8.01 -5.50
CA ALA A 256 21.03 9.21 -4.81
C ALA A 256 22.43 9.66 -5.29
N GLU A 257 23.35 8.72 -5.49
CA GLU A 257 24.70 8.96 -6.04
C GLU A 257 24.63 9.56 -7.45
N SER A 258 23.74 9.08 -8.29
CA SER A 258 23.56 9.65 -9.64
C SER A 258 23.15 11.13 -9.60
N LYS A 259 22.28 11.51 -8.67
CA LYS A 259 21.91 12.90 -8.43
C LYS A 259 23.05 13.72 -7.85
N PHE A 260 23.83 13.12 -6.94
CA PHE A 260 25.01 13.74 -6.36
C PHE A 260 26.03 14.10 -7.45
N HIS A 261 26.39 13.17 -8.34
CA HIS A 261 27.29 13.43 -9.46
C HIS A 261 26.72 14.44 -10.45
N LEU A 262 25.42 14.41 -10.70
CA LEU A 262 24.76 15.42 -11.54
C LEU A 262 24.88 16.82 -10.92
N ALA A 263 24.67 16.95 -9.62
CA ALA A 263 24.80 18.22 -8.89
C ALA A 263 26.25 18.75 -8.88
N MET A 264 27.23 17.85 -8.98
CA MET A 264 28.66 18.19 -9.13
C MET A 264 29.06 18.47 -10.60
N ASN A 265 28.14 18.38 -11.53
CA ASN A 265 28.41 18.47 -12.98
C ASN A 265 29.33 17.34 -13.51
N GLU A 266 29.35 16.20 -12.84
CA GLU A 266 30.12 15.00 -13.22
C GLU A 266 29.25 14.10 -14.09
N LEU A 267 28.90 14.57 -15.30
CA LEU A 267 27.87 13.99 -16.16
C LEU A 267 28.10 12.51 -16.52
N ASP A 268 29.35 12.11 -16.70
CA ASP A 268 29.69 10.72 -17.05
C ASP A 268 29.50 9.77 -15.87
N MET A 269 29.83 10.21 -14.65
CA MET A 269 29.57 9.45 -13.45
C MET A 269 28.07 9.37 -13.15
N ALA A 270 27.35 10.48 -13.24
CA ALA A 270 25.89 10.51 -13.11
C ALA A 270 25.21 9.52 -14.07
N ARG A 271 25.68 9.45 -15.32
CA ARG A 271 25.21 8.50 -16.32
C ARG A 271 25.53 7.07 -15.94
N LYS A 272 26.75 6.78 -15.52
CA LYS A 272 27.23 5.43 -15.13
C LYS A 272 26.41 4.88 -13.96
N THR A 273 26.26 5.64 -12.90
CA THR A 273 25.51 5.24 -11.69
C THR A 273 24.02 5.08 -11.97
N SER A 274 23.42 5.95 -12.81
CA SER A 274 22.02 5.76 -13.26
C SER A 274 21.83 4.43 -14.01
N PHE A 275 22.76 4.03 -14.87
CA PHE A 275 22.68 2.71 -15.52
C PHE A 275 22.90 1.56 -14.56
N ALA A 276 23.69 1.72 -13.50
CA ALA A 276 23.82 0.72 -12.45
C ALA A 276 22.47 0.45 -11.77
N VAL A 277 21.69 1.49 -11.42
CA VAL A 277 20.31 1.35 -10.89
C VAL A 277 19.45 0.51 -11.84
N ILE A 278 19.47 0.86 -13.14
CA ILE A 278 18.62 0.20 -14.14
C ILE A 278 19.01 -1.28 -14.30
N SER A 279 20.31 -1.61 -14.20
CA SER A 279 20.82 -2.97 -14.37
C SER A 279 20.58 -3.87 -13.16
N LEU A 280 20.51 -3.31 -11.95
CA LEU A 280 20.19 -4.05 -10.72
C LEU A 280 18.73 -4.53 -10.72
N ASP A 281 17.82 -3.76 -11.27
CA ASP A 281 16.39 -4.04 -11.27
C ASP A 281 15.96 -4.86 -12.50
N LYS A 282 16.41 -6.10 -12.57
CA LYS A 282 16.03 -7.03 -13.67
C LYS A 282 14.56 -7.44 -13.64
N ALA A 283 13.97 -7.49 -12.46
CA ALA A 283 12.59 -7.93 -12.25
C ALA A 283 11.56 -6.79 -12.26
N GLY A 284 11.98 -5.52 -12.35
CA GLY A 284 11.08 -4.37 -12.31
C GLY A 284 10.50 -4.05 -10.92
N GLN A 285 11.19 -4.48 -9.86
CA GLN A 285 10.71 -4.35 -8.48
C GLN A 285 11.05 -3.00 -7.82
N PHE A 286 12.04 -2.27 -8.36
CA PHE A 286 12.58 -1.04 -7.74
C PHE A 286 12.20 0.20 -8.55
N LEU A 287 10.89 0.42 -8.76
CA LEU A 287 10.40 1.52 -9.61
C LEU A 287 10.84 2.92 -9.16
N PRO A 288 10.75 3.31 -7.85
CA PRO A 288 11.14 4.65 -7.43
C PRO A 288 12.61 5.00 -7.74
N PRO A 289 13.62 4.22 -7.34
CA PRO A 289 15.02 4.49 -7.72
C PRO A 289 15.23 4.54 -9.24
N LYS A 290 14.55 3.70 -9.98
CA LYS A 290 14.65 3.63 -11.45
C LYS A 290 14.08 4.87 -12.14
N ILE A 291 12.96 5.38 -11.65
CA ILE A 291 12.36 6.64 -12.11
C ILE A 291 13.33 7.81 -11.86
N GLU A 292 13.99 7.81 -10.70
CA GLU A 292 15.00 8.82 -10.37
C GLU A 292 16.22 8.73 -11.28
N ALA A 293 16.71 7.52 -11.54
CA ALA A 293 17.84 7.30 -12.46
C ALA A 293 17.52 7.79 -13.89
N TYR A 294 16.31 7.51 -14.40
CA TYR A 294 15.89 8.04 -15.70
C TYR A 294 15.79 9.57 -15.69
N ALA A 295 15.36 10.19 -14.59
CA ALA A 295 15.35 11.65 -14.47
C ALA A 295 16.75 12.25 -14.60
N VAL A 296 17.74 11.64 -13.95
CA VAL A 296 19.15 12.06 -14.08
C VAL A 296 19.65 11.86 -15.50
N LEU A 297 19.36 10.72 -16.14
CA LEU A 297 19.77 10.47 -17.53
C LEU A 297 19.18 11.47 -18.52
N VAL A 298 17.93 11.88 -18.33
CA VAL A 298 17.29 12.93 -19.14
C VAL A 298 18.06 14.23 -19.00
N GLU A 299 18.42 14.61 -17.78
CA GLU A 299 19.13 15.87 -17.54
C GLU A 299 20.56 15.84 -18.08
N VAL A 300 21.26 14.71 -17.91
CA VAL A 300 22.58 14.50 -18.50
C VAL A 300 22.53 14.61 -20.04
N ALA A 301 21.52 14.00 -20.67
CA ALA A 301 21.38 14.06 -22.13
C ALA A 301 21.09 15.48 -22.62
N LYS A 302 20.26 16.25 -21.91
CA LYS A 302 20.00 17.67 -22.21
C LYS A 302 21.26 18.51 -22.12
N GLN A 303 22.03 18.39 -21.04
CA GLN A 303 23.26 19.16 -20.85
C GLN A 303 24.34 18.83 -21.88
N LYS A 304 24.29 17.60 -22.44
CA LYS A 304 25.18 17.17 -23.54
C LYS A 304 24.64 17.55 -24.92
N GLY A 305 23.46 18.15 -25.03
CA GLY A 305 22.82 18.48 -26.31
C GLY A 305 22.21 17.28 -27.04
N GLU A 306 22.12 16.11 -26.40
CA GLU A 306 21.58 14.86 -26.95
C GLU A 306 20.03 14.86 -26.85
N TYR A 307 19.35 15.81 -27.51
CA TYR A 307 17.92 16.06 -27.30
C TYR A 307 17.01 14.90 -27.71
N GLU A 308 17.31 14.19 -28.80
CA GLU A 308 16.55 12.99 -29.21
C GLU A 308 16.64 11.87 -28.14
N ARG A 309 17.82 11.68 -27.60
CA ARG A 309 18.04 10.72 -26.52
C ARG A 309 17.34 11.16 -25.24
N ALA A 310 17.38 12.44 -24.90
CA ALA A 310 16.66 12.98 -23.76
C ALA A 310 15.16 12.72 -23.87
N LEU A 311 14.58 12.85 -25.08
CA LEU A 311 13.17 12.55 -25.34
C LEU A 311 12.85 11.07 -25.10
N THR A 312 13.64 10.16 -25.68
CA THR A 312 13.46 8.72 -25.48
C THR A 312 13.55 8.30 -23.99
N LEU A 313 14.51 8.88 -23.26
CA LEU A 313 14.67 8.63 -21.81
C LEU A 313 13.49 9.17 -21.01
N LEU A 314 12.98 10.34 -21.38
CA LEU A 314 11.80 10.95 -20.76
C LEU A 314 10.53 10.12 -20.98
N GLU A 315 10.34 9.60 -22.19
CA GLU A 315 9.23 8.68 -22.49
C GLU A 315 9.31 7.43 -21.60
N LYS A 316 10.51 6.88 -21.42
CA LYS A 316 10.72 5.73 -20.55
C LYS A 316 10.45 6.05 -19.09
N GLN A 317 10.93 7.21 -18.59
CA GLN A 317 10.63 7.70 -17.25
C GLN A 317 9.12 7.82 -17.03
N ASN A 318 8.41 8.38 -18.00
CA ASN A 318 6.97 8.60 -17.90
C ASN A 318 6.19 7.29 -17.89
N SER A 319 6.55 6.33 -18.74
CA SER A 319 5.98 4.99 -18.71
C SER A 319 6.14 4.32 -17.32
N LEU A 320 7.30 4.46 -16.69
CA LEU A 320 7.52 3.93 -15.33
C LEU A 320 6.69 4.67 -14.27
N LYS A 321 6.53 5.99 -14.39
CA LYS A 321 5.66 6.77 -13.50
C LYS A 321 4.20 6.35 -13.63
N GLU A 322 3.74 6.08 -14.84
CA GLU A 322 2.38 5.57 -15.09
C GLU A 322 2.18 4.18 -14.48
N THR A 323 3.17 3.29 -14.62
CA THR A 323 3.16 1.98 -13.97
C THR A 323 3.04 2.13 -12.46
N LEU A 324 3.92 2.91 -11.83
CA LEU A 324 3.89 3.17 -10.39
C LEU A 324 2.57 3.78 -9.92
N HIS A 325 2.04 4.73 -10.70
CA HIS A 325 0.74 5.35 -10.40
C HIS A 325 -0.41 4.32 -10.48
N SER A 326 -0.41 3.50 -11.52
CA SER A 326 -1.41 2.43 -11.68
C SER A 326 -1.35 1.42 -10.54
N GLU A 327 -0.15 0.99 -10.13
CA GLU A 327 0.05 0.09 -8.99
C GLU A 327 -0.50 0.71 -7.69
N ARG A 328 -0.21 1.98 -7.43
CA ARG A 328 -0.73 2.71 -6.26
C ARG A 328 -2.25 2.81 -6.26
N VAL A 329 -2.83 3.10 -7.41
CA VAL A 329 -4.28 3.18 -7.57
C VAL A 329 -4.95 1.82 -7.34
N VAL A 330 -4.43 0.76 -7.95
CA VAL A 330 -4.92 -0.61 -7.77
C VAL A 330 -4.82 -1.03 -6.31
N LYS A 331 -3.69 -0.78 -5.66
CA LYS A 331 -3.48 -1.04 -4.23
C LYS A 331 -4.47 -0.27 -3.36
N ALA A 332 -4.62 1.03 -3.59
CA ALA A 332 -5.54 1.86 -2.81
C ALA A 332 -7.00 1.41 -2.95
N LEU A 333 -7.42 1.05 -4.17
CA LEU A 333 -8.75 0.50 -4.43
C LEU A 333 -8.97 -0.84 -3.74
N ALA A 334 -8.01 -1.76 -3.84
CA ALA A 334 -8.11 -3.06 -3.20
C ALA A 334 -8.18 -2.94 -1.67
N LEU A 335 -7.41 -2.03 -1.08
CA LEU A 335 -7.47 -1.73 0.35
C LEU A 335 -8.82 -1.11 0.75
N GLN A 336 -9.32 -0.19 -0.06
CA GLN A 336 -10.63 0.42 0.18
C GLN A 336 -11.76 -0.60 0.08
N GLN A 337 -11.71 -1.47 -0.94
CA GLN A 337 -12.67 -2.56 -1.11
C GLN A 337 -12.63 -3.53 0.06
N ALA A 338 -11.45 -3.94 0.49
CA ALA A 338 -11.29 -4.85 1.62
C ALA A 338 -11.85 -4.26 2.93
N LYS A 339 -11.59 -2.98 3.21
CA LYS A 339 -12.18 -2.28 4.37
C LYS A 339 -13.70 -2.19 4.28
N TYR A 340 -14.22 -1.98 3.08
CA TYR A 340 -15.66 -1.96 2.85
C TYR A 340 -16.31 -3.33 3.11
N ASP A 341 -15.68 -4.40 2.58
CA ASP A 341 -16.17 -5.77 2.73
C ASP A 341 -16.16 -6.23 4.19
N LEU A 342 -15.10 -5.88 4.94
CA LEU A 342 -15.01 -6.14 6.38
C LEU A 342 -16.13 -5.42 7.14
N LYS A 343 -16.32 -4.15 6.88
CA LYS A 343 -17.38 -3.37 7.51
C LYS A 343 -18.79 -3.86 7.15
N ALA A 344 -18.96 -4.37 5.94
CA ALA A 344 -20.19 -5.02 5.52
C ALA A 344 -20.43 -6.32 6.30
N LYS A 345 -19.38 -7.15 6.48
CA LYS A 345 -19.44 -8.38 7.30
C LYS A 345 -19.73 -8.09 8.77
N GLU A 346 -19.08 -7.10 9.37
CA GLU A 346 -19.34 -6.67 10.75
C GLU A 346 -20.81 -6.25 10.94
N ASN A 347 -21.32 -5.47 9.99
CA ASN A 347 -22.72 -5.05 10.01
C ASN A 347 -23.68 -6.24 9.84
N GLU A 348 -23.34 -7.23 9.02
CA GLU A 348 -24.10 -8.46 8.84
C GLU A 348 -24.08 -9.33 10.10
N ILE A 349 -22.91 -9.50 10.75
CA ILE A 349 -22.78 -10.22 12.02
C ILE A 349 -23.58 -9.52 13.13
N ALA A 350 -23.48 -8.18 13.23
CA ALA A 350 -24.27 -7.41 14.20
C ALA A 350 -25.78 -7.53 13.95
N LEU A 351 -26.20 -7.63 12.69
CA LEU A 351 -27.59 -7.88 12.31
C LEU A 351 -28.03 -9.29 12.67
N LEU A 352 -27.17 -10.29 12.44
CA LEU A 352 -27.43 -11.69 12.81
C LEU A 352 -27.48 -11.89 14.33
N ASP A 353 -26.59 -11.28 15.07
CA ASP A 353 -26.58 -11.28 16.55
C ASP A 353 -27.87 -10.63 17.11
N LYS A 354 -28.27 -9.52 16.51
CA LYS A 354 -29.52 -8.86 16.86
C LYS A 354 -30.73 -9.73 16.53
N LYS A 355 -30.68 -10.46 15.40
CA LYS A 355 -31.72 -11.42 15.00
C LYS A 355 -31.73 -12.63 15.92
N ASN A 356 -30.57 -13.14 16.33
CA ASN A 356 -30.47 -14.25 17.27
C ASN A 356 -30.94 -13.88 18.68
N LYS A 357 -30.63 -12.67 19.16
CA LYS A 357 -31.20 -12.13 20.41
C LYS A 357 -32.73 -11.98 20.34
N LEU A 358 -33.22 -11.50 19.17
CA LEU A 358 -34.67 -11.39 18.94
C LEU A 358 -35.34 -12.77 18.93
N LEU A 359 -34.72 -13.78 18.28
CA LEU A 359 -35.23 -15.15 18.27
C LEU A 359 -35.17 -15.82 19.64
N GLY A 360 -34.13 -15.53 20.44
CA GLY A 360 -34.02 -15.99 21.83
C GLY A 360 -35.13 -15.42 22.71
N THR A 361 -35.37 -14.10 22.63
CA THR A 361 -36.47 -13.47 23.39
C THR A 361 -37.85 -13.96 22.94
N GLU A 362 -38.00 -14.23 21.64
CA GLU A 362 -39.26 -14.81 21.10
C GLU A 362 -39.51 -16.23 21.62
N SER A 363 -38.45 -17.04 21.79
CA SER A 363 -38.49 -18.36 22.37
C SER A 363 -38.93 -18.35 23.86
N ASP A 364 -38.37 -17.40 24.62
CA ASP A 364 -38.71 -17.23 26.04
C ASP A 364 -40.17 -16.72 26.23
N LEU A 365 -40.61 -15.88 25.32
CA LEU A 365 -41.98 -15.36 25.30
C LEU A 365 -43.01 -16.44 24.92
N ARG A 366 -42.70 -17.32 23.95
CA ARG A 366 -43.54 -18.51 23.66
C ARG A 366 -43.70 -19.42 24.85
N ARG A 367 -42.71 -19.55 25.70
CA ARG A 367 -42.75 -20.34 26.93
C ARG A 367 -43.74 -19.75 27.96
N GLN A 368 -43.78 -18.42 28.04
CA GLN A 368 -44.75 -17.72 28.89
C GLN A 368 -46.18 -17.72 28.31
N GLN A 369 -46.30 -17.84 26.96
CA GLN A 369 -47.62 -17.88 26.29
C GLN A 369 -48.39 -19.18 26.52
N ILE A 370 -47.72 -20.25 26.86
CA ILE A 370 -48.40 -21.52 27.23
C ILE A 370 -49.18 -21.37 28.53
N GLU A 371 -48.89 -20.34 29.33
CA GLU A 371 -49.54 -20.11 30.64
C GLU A 371 -50.70 -19.09 30.62
N SER A 372 -50.89 -18.35 29.54
CA SER A 372 -52.07 -17.45 29.50
C SER A 372 -52.51 -17.09 28.06
N ALA A 373 -53.62 -17.69 27.63
CA ALA A 373 -54.27 -17.48 26.31
C ALA A 373 -54.79 -16.05 26.09
N LEU A 374 -54.81 -15.20 27.09
CA LEU A 374 -55.34 -13.84 27.03
C LEU A 374 -54.29 -12.80 26.58
N LEU A 375 -52.99 -13.09 26.71
CA LEU A 375 -51.90 -12.15 26.30
C LEU A 375 -51.49 -12.32 24.83
N ALA A 376 -51.90 -13.42 24.17
CA ALA A 376 -51.50 -13.77 22.80
C ALA A 376 -51.94 -12.70 21.76
N LEU A 377 -53.11 -12.09 21.96
CA LEU A 377 -53.67 -11.06 21.05
C LEU A 377 -52.92 -9.71 21.14
N VAL A 378 -52.47 -9.33 22.31
CA VAL A 378 -51.68 -8.11 22.51
C VAL A 378 -50.28 -8.33 21.98
N PHE A 379 -49.76 -9.55 22.14
CA PHE A 379 -48.42 -9.91 21.73
C PHE A 379 -48.28 -10.00 20.20
N THR A 380 -49.29 -10.53 19.50
CA THR A 380 -49.30 -10.58 18.02
C THR A 380 -49.31 -9.18 17.40
N SER A 381 -50.03 -8.24 18.02
CA SER A 381 -50.07 -6.84 17.57
C SER A 381 -48.68 -6.15 17.70
N ILE A 382 -47.97 -6.41 18.80
CA ILE A 382 -46.62 -5.87 19.04
C ILE A 382 -45.60 -6.47 18.07
N THR A 383 -45.71 -7.80 17.76
CA THR A 383 -44.80 -8.49 16.83
C THR A 383 -44.97 -7.96 15.39
N VAL A 384 -46.22 -7.67 14.97
CA VAL A 384 -46.52 -7.10 13.66
C VAL A 384 -45.96 -5.67 13.53
N ILE A 385 -46.09 -4.84 14.57
CA ILE A 385 -45.57 -3.47 14.58
C ILE A 385 -44.04 -3.49 14.55
N GLY A 386 -43.40 -4.44 15.28
CA GLY A 386 -41.94 -4.62 15.26
C GLY A 386 -41.41 -4.99 13.89
N LEU A 387 -42.10 -5.89 13.17
CA LEU A 387 -41.77 -6.29 11.82
C LEU A 387 -41.92 -5.13 10.79
N LEU A 388 -42.97 -4.32 10.94
CA LEU A 388 -43.19 -3.12 10.09
C LEU A 388 -42.09 -2.06 10.32
N CYS A 389 -41.72 -1.83 11.57
CA CYS A 389 -40.60 -0.94 11.91
C CYS A 389 -39.24 -1.49 11.41
N TRP A 390 -39.04 -2.82 11.49
CA TRP A 390 -37.82 -3.46 11.02
C TRP A 390 -37.68 -3.39 9.49
N THR A 391 -38.74 -3.67 8.74
CA THR A 391 -38.75 -3.55 7.27
C THR A 391 -38.51 -2.13 6.81
N TYR A 392 -39.11 -1.13 7.51
CA TYR A 392 -38.85 0.28 7.24
C TYR A 392 -37.37 0.67 7.47
N ARG A 393 -36.80 0.21 8.59
CA ARG A 393 -35.41 0.49 8.97
C ARG A 393 -34.41 -0.23 8.06
N SER A 394 -34.69 -1.47 7.65
CA SER A 394 -33.88 -2.25 6.71
C SER A 394 -33.82 -1.59 5.31
N ARG A 395 -34.96 -1.12 4.81
CA ARG A 395 -35.00 -0.35 3.53
C ARG A 395 -34.20 0.95 3.60
N LYS A 396 -34.21 1.62 4.75
CA LYS A 396 -33.44 2.86 4.97
C LYS A 396 -31.91 2.60 5.00
N ILE A 397 -31.48 1.48 5.57
CA ILE A 397 -30.06 1.07 5.61
C ILE A 397 -29.59 0.67 4.20
N GLN A 398 -30.37 -0.12 3.46
CA GLN A 398 -30.04 -0.52 2.09
C GLN A 398 -29.92 0.70 1.16
N HIS A 399 -30.78 1.69 1.33
CA HIS A 399 -30.70 2.93 0.54
C HIS A 399 -29.41 3.71 0.83
N LYS A 400 -29.03 3.83 2.13
CA LYS A 400 -27.75 4.47 2.49
C LYS A 400 -26.52 3.73 1.95
N LEU A 401 -26.53 2.39 2.02
CA LEU A 401 -25.44 1.58 1.49
C LEU A 401 -25.28 1.72 -0.02
N LYS A 402 -26.40 1.84 -0.75
CA LYS A 402 -26.39 2.04 -2.19
C LYS A 402 -25.79 3.41 -2.57
N VAL A 403 -26.15 4.46 -1.84
CA VAL A 403 -25.60 5.82 -2.06
C VAL A 403 -24.09 5.83 -1.79
N LEU A 404 -23.65 5.23 -0.68
CA LEU A 404 -22.22 5.15 -0.34
C LEU A 404 -21.41 4.31 -1.33
N ALA A 405 -22.03 3.30 -1.95
CA ALA A 405 -21.37 2.46 -2.94
C ALA A 405 -21.22 3.12 -4.32
N THR A 406 -22.03 4.14 -4.61
CA THR A 406 -22.13 4.67 -5.97
C THR A 406 -21.66 6.12 -6.12
N THR A 407 -21.63 6.91 -5.04
CA THR A 407 -21.28 8.32 -5.13
C THR A 407 -19.98 8.63 -4.38
N ASP A 408 -19.22 9.57 -4.90
CA ASP A 408 -18.14 10.20 -4.15
C ASP A 408 -18.77 11.12 -3.07
N SER A 409 -18.40 10.88 -1.81
CA SER A 409 -19.03 11.55 -0.66
C SER A 409 -18.73 13.06 -0.58
N LEU A 410 -17.68 13.52 -1.25
CA LEU A 410 -17.28 14.92 -1.25
C LEU A 410 -17.97 15.70 -2.37
N THR A 411 -17.99 15.15 -3.56
CA THR A 411 -18.38 15.85 -4.79
C THR A 411 -19.78 15.51 -5.25
N GLY A 412 -20.36 14.41 -4.75
CA GLY A 412 -21.70 13.96 -5.13
C GLY A 412 -21.79 13.30 -6.52
N CYS A 413 -20.72 13.29 -7.32
CA CYS A 413 -20.68 12.57 -8.59
C CYS A 413 -20.46 11.04 -8.38
N ALA A 414 -20.44 10.25 -9.45
CA ALA A 414 -20.15 8.84 -9.35
C ALA A 414 -18.74 8.61 -8.76
N ASN A 415 -18.64 7.63 -7.86
CA ASN A 415 -17.34 7.16 -7.46
C ASN A 415 -16.71 6.30 -8.57
N ARG A 416 -15.38 6.05 -8.50
CA ARG A 416 -14.63 5.33 -9.53
C ARG A 416 -15.24 3.97 -9.89
N GLY A 417 -15.66 3.18 -8.88
CA GLY A 417 -16.24 1.85 -9.10
C GLY A 417 -17.55 1.95 -9.88
N TYR A 418 -18.43 2.82 -9.45
CA TYR A 418 -19.72 3.03 -10.08
C TYR A 418 -19.60 3.65 -11.48
N PHE A 419 -18.66 4.57 -11.66
CA PHE A 419 -18.31 5.08 -12.98
C PHE A 419 -17.87 3.95 -13.92
N SER A 420 -16.94 3.08 -13.48
CA SER A 420 -16.45 1.95 -14.27
C SER A 420 -17.56 0.96 -14.62
N ASP A 421 -18.48 0.70 -13.69
CA ASP A 421 -19.64 -0.16 -13.93
C ASP A 421 -20.59 0.45 -14.97
N ILE A 422 -20.85 1.76 -14.87
CA ILE A 422 -21.66 2.49 -15.87
C ILE A 422 -20.95 2.46 -17.21
N ALA A 423 -19.68 2.82 -17.23
CA ALA A 423 -18.88 2.85 -18.46
C ALA A 423 -18.87 1.51 -19.16
N THR A 424 -18.65 0.42 -18.43
CA THR A 424 -18.67 -0.94 -19.00
C THR A 424 -20.01 -1.30 -19.60
N LYS A 425 -21.12 -0.93 -18.95
CA LYS A 425 -22.47 -1.17 -19.46
C LYS A 425 -22.77 -0.34 -20.71
N VAL A 426 -22.40 0.92 -20.68
CA VAL A 426 -22.55 1.85 -21.80
C VAL A 426 -21.76 1.35 -22.99
N LEU A 427 -20.50 1.02 -22.83
CA LEU A 427 -19.64 0.52 -23.90
C LEU A 427 -20.13 -0.79 -24.49
N LYS A 428 -20.65 -1.70 -23.67
CA LYS A 428 -21.28 -2.93 -24.15
C LYS A 428 -22.53 -2.66 -24.99
N THR A 429 -23.29 -1.66 -24.64
CA THR A 429 -24.49 -1.24 -25.38
C THR A 429 -24.10 -0.56 -26.69
N ALA A 430 -23.21 0.41 -26.60
CA ALA A 430 -22.68 1.16 -27.73
C ALA A 430 -22.00 0.24 -28.77
N SER A 431 -21.23 -0.75 -28.32
CA SER A 431 -20.60 -1.76 -29.19
C SER A 431 -21.60 -2.57 -30.01
N ARG A 432 -22.79 -2.86 -29.44
CA ARG A 432 -23.85 -3.57 -30.17
C ARG A 432 -24.58 -2.68 -31.18
N GLN A 433 -24.63 -1.40 -30.92
CA GLN A 433 -25.31 -0.39 -31.75
C GLN A 433 -24.35 0.25 -32.78
N GLY A 434 -23.04 0.06 -32.62
CA GLY A 434 -22.03 0.75 -33.42
C GLY A 434 -21.94 2.25 -33.11
N SER A 435 -22.50 2.71 -31.97
CA SER A 435 -22.49 4.10 -31.57
C SER A 435 -21.13 4.50 -31.01
N PRO A 436 -20.60 5.68 -31.34
CA PRO A 436 -19.36 6.16 -30.76
C PRO A 436 -19.57 6.54 -29.29
N VAL A 437 -18.54 6.32 -28.48
CA VAL A 437 -18.48 6.76 -27.08
C VAL A 437 -17.13 7.43 -26.86
N CYS A 438 -17.17 8.60 -26.27
CA CYS A 438 -15.98 9.36 -25.95
C CYS A 438 -15.68 9.28 -24.44
N MET A 439 -14.41 9.08 -24.10
CA MET A 439 -13.89 9.11 -22.74
C MET A 439 -13.01 10.35 -22.57
N LEU A 440 -13.28 11.10 -21.54
CA LEU A 440 -12.46 12.21 -21.10
C LEU A 440 -11.90 11.90 -19.71
N LEU A 441 -10.62 12.17 -19.53
CA LEU A 441 -9.99 12.23 -18.23
C LEU A 441 -9.51 13.65 -17.97
N LEU A 442 -9.76 14.13 -16.78
CA LEU A 442 -9.26 15.42 -16.33
C LEU A 442 -8.53 15.30 -15.00
N ASP A 443 -7.58 16.19 -14.81
CA ASP A 443 -6.83 16.33 -13.57
C ASP A 443 -6.61 17.82 -13.30
N LEU A 444 -6.84 18.23 -12.05
CA LEU A 444 -6.71 19.61 -11.64
C LEU A 444 -5.25 20.03 -11.55
N ASP A 445 -4.89 21.04 -12.32
CA ASP A 445 -3.52 21.52 -12.38
C ASP A 445 -3.10 22.12 -11.03
N TYR A 446 -1.95 21.63 -10.53
CA TYR A 446 -1.37 22.12 -9.29
C TYR A 446 -2.27 22.05 -8.06
N PHE A 447 -3.28 21.17 -8.04
CA PHE A 447 -4.24 21.04 -6.94
C PHE A 447 -3.55 20.86 -5.57
N LYS A 448 -2.44 20.11 -5.53
CA LYS A 448 -1.63 19.97 -4.33
C LYS A 448 -1.17 21.33 -3.79
N ARG A 449 -0.81 22.28 -4.64
CA ARG A 449 -0.42 23.64 -4.20
C ARG A 449 -1.60 24.38 -3.57
N VAL A 450 -2.82 24.16 -4.07
CA VAL A 450 -4.04 24.71 -3.45
C VAL A 450 -4.18 24.16 -2.03
N ASN A 451 -4.07 22.84 -1.85
CA ASN A 451 -4.12 22.22 -0.53
C ASN A 451 -3.00 22.70 0.40
N ASP A 452 -1.77 22.76 -0.11
CA ASP A 452 -0.59 23.15 0.68
C ASP A 452 -0.66 24.63 1.11
N ASN A 453 -1.20 25.51 0.24
CA ASN A 453 -1.25 26.94 0.53
C ASN A 453 -2.51 27.37 1.30
N TYR A 454 -3.66 26.74 1.05
CA TYR A 454 -4.95 27.18 1.54
C TYR A 454 -5.68 26.14 2.41
N GLY A 455 -5.08 24.97 2.56
CA GLY A 455 -5.63 23.87 3.36
C GLY A 455 -6.64 23.00 2.62
N HIS A 456 -6.83 21.80 3.14
CA HIS A 456 -7.70 20.78 2.51
C HIS A 456 -9.17 21.21 2.39
N GLN A 457 -9.66 22.08 3.26
CA GLN A 457 -11.05 22.58 3.15
C GLN A 457 -11.27 23.38 1.87
N VAL A 458 -10.28 24.18 1.47
CA VAL A 458 -10.32 24.93 0.21
C VAL A 458 -10.18 23.97 -0.97
N GLY A 459 -9.31 22.97 -0.88
CA GLY A 459 -9.24 21.91 -1.90
C GLY A 459 -10.55 21.14 -2.06
N ASP A 460 -11.21 20.79 -0.96
CA ASP A 460 -12.53 20.15 -0.98
C ASP A 460 -13.61 21.04 -1.60
N TRP A 461 -13.52 22.33 -1.36
CA TRP A 461 -14.39 23.32 -2.02
C TRP A 461 -14.12 23.34 -3.54
N VAL A 462 -12.85 23.42 -3.95
CA VAL A 462 -12.48 23.39 -5.38
C VAL A 462 -13.04 22.14 -6.07
N LEU A 463 -12.89 20.97 -5.46
CA LEU A 463 -13.41 19.72 -6.03
C LEU A 463 -14.94 19.76 -6.23
N ARG A 464 -15.67 20.38 -5.32
CA ARG A 464 -17.12 20.57 -5.47
C ARG A 464 -17.48 21.56 -6.56
N GLU A 465 -16.77 22.69 -6.61
CA GLU A 465 -17.00 23.70 -7.64
C GLU A 465 -16.64 23.20 -9.05
N VAL A 466 -15.62 22.37 -9.19
CA VAL A 466 -15.29 21.71 -10.46
C VAL A 466 -16.44 20.82 -10.93
N VAL A 467 -17.02 20.02 -10.05
CA VAL A 467 -18.19 19.20 -10.41
C VAL A 467 -19.39 20.09 -10.75
N ASN A 468 -19.61 21.18 -10.01
CA ASN A 468 -20.65 22.16 -10.32
C ASN A 468 -20.43 22.79 -11.71
N ALA A 469 -19.21 23.25 -12.00
CA ALA A 469 -18.85 23.84 -13.28
C ALA A 469 -19.06 22.87 -14.45
N ILE A 470 -18.61 21.63 -14.32
CA ILE A 470 -18.85 20.58 -15.31
C ILE A 470 -20.35 20.34 -15.51
N ASN A 471 -21.13 20.29 -14.45
CA ASN A 471 -22.58 20.07 -14.53
C ASN A 471 -23.34 21.22 -15.23
N THR A 472 -22.76 22.43 -15.26
CA THR A 472 -23.40 23.56 -16.00
C THR A 472 -23.31 23.40 -17.52
N VAL A 473 -22.30 22.70 -18.01
CA VAL A 473 -22.05 22.47 -19.43
C VAL A 473 -22.41 21.05 -19.88
N SER A 474 -22.65 20.14 -18.91
CA SER A 474 -23.00 18.74 -19.18
C SER A 474 -24.45 18.57 -19.56
N ASP A 475 -24.71 17.72 -20.53
CA ASP A 475 -26.05 17.25 -20.90
C ASP A 475 -26.35 15.86 -20.28
N LYS A 476 -27.50 15.29 -20.62
CA LYS A 476 -27.96 13.99 -20.13
C LYS A 476 -27.12 12.80 -20.65
N ASN A 477 -26.29 13.01 -21.64
CA ASN A 477 -25.48 11.97 -22.28
C ASN A 477 -24.10 11.82 -21.65
N CYS A 478 -23.76 12.65 -20.66
CA CYS A 478 -22.50 12.63 -19.95
C CYS A 478 -22.63 11.96 -18.58
N THR A 479 -21.76 11.03 -18.30
CA THR A 479 -21.57 10.45 -16.96
C THR A 479 -20.27 10.96 -16.37
N LEU A 480 -20.34 11.65 -15.23
CA LEU A 480 -19.19 12.18 -14.50
C LEU A 480 -18.87 11.29 -13.29
N GLY A 481 -17.60 10.95 -13.09
CA GLY A 481 -17.13 10.23 -11.92
C GLY A 481 -15.78 10.75 -11.44
N ARG A 482 -15.56 10.69 -10.12
CA ARG A 482 -14.28 11.01 -9.51
C ARG A 482 -13.41 9.75 -9.46
N MET A 483 -12.24 9.82 -10.09
CA MET A 483 -11.32 8.67 -10.22
C MET A 483 -10.41 8.53 -9.01
N GLY A 484 -10.08 9.63 -8.35
CA GLY A 484 -9.25 9.70 -7.14
C GLY A 484 -8.65 11.08 -6.97
N GLY A 485 -8.37 11.49 -5.75
CA GLY A 485 -7.72 12.79 -5.49
C GLY A 485 -8.35 13.96 -6.25
N GLU A 486 -7.63 14.48 -7.21
CA GLU A 486 -8.00 15.58 -8.11
C GLU A 486 -8.42 15.12 -9.53
N GLU A 487 -8.56 13.81 -9.74
CA GLU A 487 -8.86 13.22 -11.05
C GLU A 487 -10.35 12.90 -11.22
N PHE A 488 -10.89 13.25 -12.38
CA PHE A 488 -12.26 12.91 -12.78
C PHE A 488 -12.27 12.26 -14.17
N GLY A 489 -13.24 11.37 -14.36
CA GLY A 489 -13.53 10.76 -15.65
C GLY A 489 -14.93 11.14 -16.11
N MET A 490 -15.09 11.36 -17.41
CA MET A 490 -16.37 11.59 -18.04
C MET A 490 -16.52 10.66 -19.24
N LEU A 491 -17.72 10.10 -19.35
CA LEU A 491 -18.09 9.25 -20.48
C LEU A 491 -19.26 9.88 -21.21
N ILE A 492 -19.11 10.11 -22.50
CA ILE A 492 -20.13 10.73 -23.34
C ILE A 492 -20.60 9.68 -24.34
N THR A 493 -21.89 9.44 -24.36
CA THR A 493 -22.53 8.53 -25.32
C THR A 493 -22.93 9.27 -26.60
N ASP A 494 -22.90 8.53 -27.70
CA ASP A 494 -23.24 9.02 -29.04
C ASP A 494 -22.37 10.22 -29.48
N ALA A 495 -21.10 10.24 -29.02
CA ALA A 495 -20.14 11.30 -29.31
C ALA A 495 -18.82 10.69 -29.81
N ASP A 496 -18.27 11.27 -30.86
CA ASP A 496 -16.92 10.97 -31.36
C ASP A 496 -15.86 11.87 -30.70
N VAL A 497 -14.60 11.66 -31.05
CA VAL A 497 -13.49 12.42 -30.46
C VAL A 497 -13.60 13.94 -30.69
N LYS A 498 -14.14 14.37 -31.83
CA LYS A 498 -14.30 15.79 -32.14
C LYS A 498 -15.34 16.45 -31.23
N GLU A 499 -16.46 15.77 -31.04
CA GLU A 499 -17.50 16.22 -30.10
C GLU A 499 -16.98 16.18 -28.65
N GLY A 500 -16.19 15.13 -28.32
CA GLY A 500 -15.51 15.02 -27.04
C GLY A 500 -14.51 16.16 -26.78
N LEU A 501 -13.74 16.55 -27.79
CA LEU A 501 -12.81 17.69 -27.69
C LEU A 501 -13.53 19.02 -27.46
N VAL A 502 -14.62 19.27 -28.18
CA VAL A 502 -15.46 20.46 -27.98
C VAL A 502 -16.01 20.50 -26.57
N PHE A 503 -16.55 19.39 -26.11
CA PHE A 503 -17.11 19.30 -24.76
C PHE A 503 -16.02 19.42 -23.68
N ALA A 504 -14.87 18.80 -23.87
CA ALA A 504 -13.73 18.91 -22.95
C ALA A 504 -13.24 20.36 -22.83
N GLU A 505 -13.21 21.11 -23.95
CA GLU A 505 -12.83 22.53 -23.95
C GLU A 505 -13.87 23.37 -23.21
N GLN A 506 -15.16 23.11 -23.40
CA GLN A 506 -16.21 23.78 -22.64
C GLN A 506 -16.07 23.51 -21.13
N CYS A 507 -15.76 22.27 -20.74
CA CYS A 507 -15.49 21.93 -19.34
C CYS A 507 -14.24 22.65 -18.82
N ARG A 508 -13.17 22.69 -19.62
CA ARG A 508 -11.93 23.39 -19.26
C ARG A 508 -12.18 24.86 -19.00
N GLU A 509 -12.86 25.53 -19.93
CA GLU A 509 -13.25 26.95 -19.80
C GLU A 509 -14.15 27.18 -18.57
N ALA A 510 -15.13 26.32 -18.35
CA ALA A 510 -16.02 26.43 -17.19
C ALA A 510 -15.25 26.29 -15.86
N ILE A 511 -14.24 25.40 -15.82
CA ILE A 511 -13.37 25.24 -14.65
C ILE A 511 -12.46 26.47 -14.48
N GLU A 512 -11.90 26.99 -15.55
CA GLU A 512 -11.04 28.19 -15.51
C GLU A 512 -11.82 29.44 -15.05
N MET A 513 -13.13 29.49 -15.28
CA MET A 513 -14.02 30.56 -14.83
C MET A 513 -14.47 30.46 -13.37
N ILE A 514 -14.05 29.44 -12.63
CA ILE A 514 -14.40 29.30 -11.21
C ILE A 514 -13.83 30.49 -10.43
N ASP A 515 -14.72 31.26 -9.80
CA ASP A 515 -14.33 32.38 -8.94
C ASP A 515 -13.90 31.86 -7.56
N SER A 516 -12.60 31.74 -7.39
CA SER A 516 -12.03 31.26 -6.13
C SER A 516 -12.22 32.22 -4.95
N SER A 517 -12.59 33.48 -5.19
CA SER A 517 -12.83 34.49 -4.14
C SER A 517 -13.94 34.05 -3.19
N VAL A 518 -14.90 33.24 -3.66
CA VAL A 518 -15.96 32.63 -2.87
C VAL A 518 -15.41 31.72 -1.76
N SER A 519 -14.23 31.12 -1.94
CA SER A 519 -13.53 30.34 -0.92
C SER A 519 -12.84 31.19 0.16
N GLY A 520 -12.85 32.53 0.00
CA GLY A 520 -12.09 33.46 0.83
C GLY A 520 -10.64 33.69 0.39
N HIS A 521 -10.25 33.08 -0.75
CA HIS A 521 -8.89 33.15 -1.28
C HIS A 521 -8.93 33.45 -2.78
N SER A 522 -7.90 34.11 -3.33
CA SER A 522 -7.81 34.42 -4.75
C SER A 522 -6.69 33.58 -5.38
N PHE A 523 -7.06 32.64 -6.23
CA PHE A 523 -6.18 31.79 -7.02
C PHE A 523 -6.92 31.31 -8.28
N SER A 524 -6.16 30.90 -9.30
CA SER A 524 -6.74 30.31 -10.51
C SER A 524 -6.93 28.79 -10.34
N VAL A 525 -8.06 28.30 -10.82
CA VAL A 525 -8.32 26.86 -10.95
C VAL A 525 -8.23 26.52 -12.43
N SER A 526 -7.44 25.51 -12.77
CA SER A 526 -7.38 24.99 -14.14
C SER A 526 -7.29 23.47 -14.12
N ALA A 527 -7.61 22.86 -15.24
CA ALA A 527 -7.53 21.42 -15.42
C ALA A 527 -6.95 21.05 -16.77
N SER A 528 -6.17 19.99 -16.78
CA SER A 528 -5.69 19.33 -17.99
C SER A 528 -6.67 18.22 -18.39
N PHE A 529 -6.88 18.06 -19.70
CA PHE A 529 -7.81 17.06 -20.23
C PHE A 529 -7.14 16.16 -21.24
N GLY A 530 -7.48 14.86 -21.20
CA GLY A 530 -7.19 13.89 -22.23
C GLY A 530 -8.45 13.26 -22.77
N VAL A 531 -8.55 13.13 -24.08
CA VAL A 531 -9.74 12.68 -24.81
C VAL A 531 -9.40 11.48 -25.68
N SER A 532 -10.22 10.44 -25.62
CA SER A 532 -10.19 9.28 -26.51
C SER A 532 -11.60 8.83 -26.89
N ASP A 533 -11.76 8.13 -28.00
CA ASP A 533 -13.05 7.57 -28.36
C ASP A 533 -12.98 6.09 -28.79
N THR A 534 -14.15 5.46 -28.89
CA THR A 534 -14.28 4.06 -29.30
C THR A 534 -13.89 3.79 -30.76
N ARG A 535 -13.79 4.81 -31.61
CA ARG A 535 -13.31 4.66 -32.99
C ARG A 535 -11.82 4.51 -33.05
N GLN A 536 -11.10 5.10 -32.09
CA GLN A 536 -9.63 5.03 -32.00
C GLN A 536 -9.15 3.72 -31.36
N VAL A 537 -9.79 3.29 -30.27
CA VAL A 537 -9.25 2.19 -29.44
C VAL A 537 -10.25 1.06 -29.14
N GLY A 538 -11.42 1.09 -29.77
CA GLY A 538 -12.48 0.10 -29.58
C GLY A 538 -13.26 0.27 -28.27
N TYR A 539 -14.19 -0.66 -28.03
CA TYR A 539 -15.14 -0.58 -26.91
C TYR A 539 -14.61 -1.22 -25.61
N ASN A 540 -13.31 -1.34 -25.44
CA ASN A 540 -12.71 -1.80 -24.19
C ASN A 540 -12.47 -0.60 -23.25
N LEU A 541 -12.98 -0.68 -22.02
CA LEU A 541 -12.87 0.41 -21.05
C LEU A 541 -11.41 0.73 -20.70
N ASP A 542 -10.59 -0.30 -20.49
CA ASP A 542 -9.18 -0.10 -20.11
C ASP A 542 -8.38 0.57 -21.23
N ASN A 543 -8.68 0.22 -22.49
CA ASN A 543 -8.04 0.84 -23.65
C ASN A 543 -8.45 2.30 -23.78
N LEU A 544 -9.74 2.60 -23.63
CA LEU A 544 -10.26 3.98 -23.65
C LEU A 544 -9.65 4.80 -22.53
N PHE A 545 -9.61 4.23 -21.33
CA PHE A 545 -9.05 4.88 -20.17
C PHE A 545 -7.55 5.17 -20.38
N SER A 546 -6.78 4.17 -20.81
CA SER A 546 -5.34 4.30 -21.07
C SER A 546 -5.04 5.31 -22.18
N ALA A 547 -5.84 5.34 -23.23
CA ALA A 547 -5.70 6.30 -24.31
C ALA A 547 -6.00 7.73 -23.84
N ALA A 548 -7.07 7.93 -23.08
CA ALA A 548 -7.39 9.23 -22.50
C ALA A 548 -6.31 9.68 -21.49
N ASP A 549 -5.75 8.77 -20.69
CA ASP A 549 -4.67 9.06 -19.74
C ASP A 549 -3.37 9.47 -20.44
N LEU A 550 -3.02 8.80 -21.54
CA LEU A 550 -1.89 9.20 -22.38
C LEU A 550 -2.08 10.62 -22.95
N ALA A 551 -3.28 10.93 -23.41
CA ALA A 551 -3.62 12.27 -23.89
C ALA A 551 -3.58 13.30 -22.74
N LEU A 552 -4.11 12.98 -21.57
CA LEU A 552 -4.03 13.81 -20.37
C LEU A 552 -2.57 14.09 -19.96
N TYR A 553 -1.73 13.07 -20.03
CA TYR A 553 -0.30 13.23 -19.78
C TYR A 553 0.33 14.25 -20.75
N GLN A 554 -0.02 14.23 -22.05
CA GLN A 554 0.46 15.23 -23.01
C GLN A 554 -0.04 16.64 -22.64
N SER A 555 -1.29 16.77 -22.25
CA SER A 555 -1.83 18.02 -21.76
C SER A 555 -0.98 18.59 -20.61
N LYS A 556 -0.66 17.76 -19.62
CA LYS A 556 0.19 18.15 -18.49
C LYS A 556 1.63 18.51 -18.91
N LYS A 557 2.19 17.78 -19.87
CA LYS A 557 3.57 17.98 -20.37
C LYS A 557 3.72 19.25 -21.17
N TYR A 558 2.74 19.60 -21.99
CA TYR A 558 2.84 20.74 -22.91
C TYR A 558 2.29 22.06 -22.35
N GLY A 559 2.11 22.16 -21.04
CA GLY A 559 1.84 23.44 -20.39
C GLY A 559 0.63 23.46 -19.48
N ARG A 560 -0.11 22.36 -19.40
CA ARG A 560 -1.35 22.24 -18.61
C ARG A 560 -2.47 23.14 -19.13
N ASN A 561 -3.62 23.13 -18.44
CA ASN A 561 -4.80 23.94 -18.80
C ASN A 561 -5.17 23.84 -20.29
N GLN A 562 -5.22 22.63 -20.81
CA GLN A 562 -5.47 22.36 -22.23
C GLN A 562 -6.08 20.97 -22.44
N VAL A 563 -6.66 20.75 -23.60
CA VAL A 563 -7.25 19.50 -24.03
C VAL A 563 -6.34 18.83 -25.04
N TYR A 564 -6.06 17.55 -24.86
CA TYR A 564 -5.32 16.72 -25.81
C TYR A 564 -6.15 15.52 -26.24
N GLU A 565 -6.10 15.25 -27.54
CA GLU A 565 -6.61 14.02 -28.13
C GLU A 565 -5.58 12.91 -28.06
N TYR A 566 -6.04 11.69 -27.85
CA TYR A 566 -5.19 10.51 -28.03
C TYR A 566 -4.80 10.34 -29.50
N ASP A 567 -3.50 10.30 -29.80
CA ASP A 567 -2.97 10.03 -31.13
C ASP A 567 -2.15 8.75 -31.13
N GLN A 568 -2.68 7.72 -31.78
CA GLN A 568 -2.05 6.40 -31.90
C GLN A 568 -0.69 6.45 -32.61
N HIS A 569 -0.47 7.43 -33.49
CA HIS A 569 0.78 7.54 -34.27
C HIS A 569 1.96 8.06 -33.41
N LEU A 570 1.70 8.77 -32.34
CA LEU A 570 2.73 9.24 -31.42
C LEU A 570 3.32 8.12 -30.53
N TYR A 571 2.65 6.96 -30.45
CA TYR A 571 3.02 5.86 -29.56
C TYR A 571 3.36 4.54 -30.26
N SER A 572 3.18 4.45 -31.59
CA SER A 572 3.47 3.23 -32.37
C SER A 572 4.92 3.15 -32.91
N GLY A 573 5.81 4.00 -32.44
CA GLY A 573 7.20 4.18 -32.90
C GLY A 573 8.27 3.84 -31.86
N THR A 574 8.11 2.73 -31.14
CA THR A 574 9.23 2.11 -30.39
C THR A 574 9.14 0.60 -30.46
#